data_4ca67eb9e3437512e05f4fa00dc0aa4b
#
_entry.id   4ca67eb9e3437512e05f4fa00dc0aa4b
#
_cell.length_a   1.000
_cell.length_b   1.000
_cell.length_c   1.000
_cell.angle_alpha   90.00
_cell.angle_beta   90.00
_cell.angle_gamma   90.00
#
_symmetry.space_group_name_H-M   'P 1'
#
loop_
_entity.id
_entity.type
_entity.pdbx_description
1 polymer ?
#
loop_
_entity_poly.entity_id
_entity_poly.type
_entity_poly.pdbx_seq_one_letter_code
_entity_poly.pdbx_strand_id
1 'polypeptide(L)'
;MAESFPFQPGTQLLLTKDNHTSVHGLREYARAKGASVKYIPLDDDLLLHGDLMQRALQRLGDGAPHLLAFPAQSNATGARHDLAWIARAQAHGAMVLCDAAALVPQARLDCGALQPDFVVASFYKIFGYPTGAGCLLARRSSLQLLRPPSFAGGGVCYYSGPWSPTERLLYRDAGQRFEIGTPNYAAFPAIARGFAFVARMGGVEALALRSGALARWLEARLAALRHTVRGDTPLCRVYGPPAQHKGATVMLNFFDCYGSIMPHARIKRLADRFGITLRNGCFCNLGAVQQATYATAGAEHCELDKTGKILDCTAFDEKILDKGDCGAVRISFGLGSNFADAYRFLMFATCLLDTDVSGLEGALAGSDPAVDAGRLRAAPVVPA
;
A
#
# COMPACT_ATOMS: atom_id res chain seq x y z
N MET A 1 -2.70 -15.69 -9.38
CA MET A 1 -4.05 -15.28 -9.79
C MET A 1 -4.05 -14.66 -11.18
N ALA A 2 -3.23 -13.64 -11.48
CA ALA A 2 -3.20 -12.97 -12.79
C ALA A 2 -2.95 -13.91 -13.98
N GLU A 3 -1.97 -14.79 -13.89
CA GLU A 3 -1.67 -15.79 -14.92
C GLU A 3 -2.83 -16.75 -15.18
N SER A 4 -3.56 -17.06 -14.10
CA SER A 4 -4.65 -18.04 -14.08
C SER A 4 -5.99 -17.46 -14.50
N PHE A 5 -6.15 -16.13 -14.45
CA PHE A 5 -7.40 -15.46 -14.81
C PHE A 5 -7.64 -15.59 -16.32
N PRO A 6 -8.88 -15.89 -16.75
CA PRO A 6 -9.19 -16.14 -18.16
C PRO A 6 -9.34 -14.83 -18.96
N PHE A 7 -8.30 -13.96 -18.91
CA PHE A 7 -8.26 -12.78 -19.75
C PHE A 7 -8.34 -13.14 -21.23
N GLN A 8 -9.11 -12.36 -21.98
CA GLN A 8 -9.32 -12.54 -23.43
C GLN A 8 -9.77 -11.21 -24.06
N PRO A 9 -9.81 -11.10 -25.40
CA PRO A 9 -10.45 -9.98 -26.06
C PRO A 9 -11.88 -9.77 -25.54
N GLY A 10 -12.27 -8.53 -25.28
CA GLY A 10 -13.54 -8.18 -24.62
C GLY A 10 -13.47 -8.11 -23.10
N THR A 11 -12.53 -8.77 -22.44
CA THR A 11 -12.30 -8.60 -21.00
C THR A 11 -11.85 -7.17 -20.68
N GLN A 12 -12.43 -6.60 -19.62
CA GLN A 12 -11.97 -5.35 -19.02
C GLN A 12 -11.39 -5.62 -17.62
N LEU A 13 -10.15 -5.19 -17.42
CA LEU A 13 -9.51 -5.12 -16.12
C LEU A 13 -9.62 -3.70 -15.59
N LEU A 14 -10.37 -3.51 -14.50
CA LEU A 14 -10.50 -2.24 -13.79
C LEU A 14 -9.52 -2.25 -12.62
N LEU A 15 -8.61 -1.28 -12.58
CA LEU A 15 -7.62 -1.08 -11.51
C LEU A 15 -7.81 0.30 -10.91
N THR A 16 -7.88 0.41 -9.59
CA THR A 16 -7.81 1.73 -8.95
C THR A 16 -6.38 2.24 -8.96
N LYS A 17 -6.20 3.56 -9.07
CA LYS A 17 -4.85 4.16 -9.17
C LYS A 17 -4.00 3.88 -7.93
N ASP A 18 -4.60 3.76 -6.75
CA ASP A 18 -3.91 3.50 -5.49
C ASP A 18 -3.64 2.03 -5.17
N ASN A 19 -3.77 1.15 -6.15
CA ASN A 19 -3.30 -0.22 -5.98
C ASN A 19 -1.78 -0.26 -5.75
N HIS A 20 -1.37 -1.18 -4.90
CA HIS A 20 0.04 -1.55 -4.79
C HIS A 20 0.55 -2.08 -6.14
N THR A 21 1.82 -1.84 -6.48
CA THR A 21 2.41 -2.24 -7.78
C THR A 21 2.26 -3.74 -8.07
N SER A 22 2.22 -4.60 -7.06
CA SER A 22 1.96 -6.04 -7.25
C SER A 22 0.58 -6.33 -7.84
N VAL A 23 -0.43 -5.50 -7.53
CA VAL A 23 -1.76 -5.59 -8.12
C VAL A 23 -1.78 -4.95 -9.50
N HIS A 24 -1.08 -3.83 -9.69
CA HIS A 24 -0.93 -3.23 -11.02
C HIS A 24 -0.29 -4.18 -12.03
N GLY A 25 0.53 -5.12 -11.58
CA GLY A 25 1.14 -6.15 -12.43
C GLY A 25 0.14 -7.06 -13.16
N LEU A 26 -1.12 -7.15 -12.71
CA LEU A 26 -2.19 -7.87 -13.44
C LEU A 26 -2.34 -7.37 -14.89
N ARG A 27 -2.07 -6.09 -15.12
CA ARG A 27 -2.18 -5.47 -16.45
C ARG A 27 -1.33 -6.15 -17.51
N GLU A 28 -0.16 -6.66 -17.14
CA GLU A 28 0.76 -7.29 -18.08
C GLU A 28 0.15 -8.58 -18.64
N TYR A 29 -0.47 -9.39 -17.78
CA TYR A 29 -1.18 -10.60 -18.20
C TYR A 29 -2.47 -10.27 -18.96
N ALA A 30 -3.19 -9.23 -18.54
CA ALA A 30 -4.40 -8.78 -19.23
C ALA A 30 -4.07 -8.34 -20.67
N ARG A 31 -3.06 -7.47 -20.84
CA ARG A 31 -2.61 -6.97 -22.15
C ARG A 31 -2.09 -8.08 -23.04
N ALA A 32 -1.27 -9.00 -22.50
CA ALA A 32 -0.73 -10.12 -23.23
C ALA A 32 -1.81 -11.05 -23.82
N LYS A 33 -3.01 -11.06 -23.19
CA LYS A 33 -4.16 -11.85 -23.63
C LYS A 33 -5.24 -11.01 -24.36
N GLY A 34 -4.93 -9.78 -24.77
CA GLY A 34 -5.82 -8.90 -25.52
C GLY A 34 -6.95 -8.25 -24.73
N ALA A 35 -6.89 -8.29 -23.39
CA ALA A 35 -7.85 -7.60 -22.54
C ALA A 35 -7.55 -6.10 -22.44
N SER A 36 -8.57 -5.28 -22.25
CA SER A 36 -8.42 -3.85 -22.01
C SER A 36 -8.20 -3.56 -20.52
N VAL A 37 -7.38 -2.54 -20.23
CA VAL A 37 -7.08 -2.11 -18.86
C VAL A 37 -7.54 -0.66 -18.67
N LYS A 38 -8.33 -0.42 -17.63
CA LYS A 38 -8.79 0.92 -17.23
C LYS A 38 -8.35 1.23 -15.81
N TYR A 39 -7.89 2.45 -15.60
CA TYR A 39 -7.50 2.96 -14.29
C TYR A 39 -8.60 3.88 -13.77
N ILE A 40 -9.09 3.57 -12.57
CA ILE A 40 -10.07 4.41 -11.86
C ILE A 40 -9.31 5.38 -10.96
N PRO A 41 -9.47 6.69 -11.14
CA PRO A 41 -8.80 7.67 -10.30
C PRO A 41 -9.38 7.71 -8.90
N LEU A 42 -8.68 8.40 -8.01
CA LEU A 42 -9.15 8.76 -6.68
C LEU A 42 -9.84 10.13 -6.74
N ASP A 43 -10.62 10.44 -5.72
CA ASP A 43 -11.15 11.80 -5.49
C ASP A 43 -10.10 12.69 -4.78
N ASP A 44 -10.49 13.90 -4.39
CA ASP A 44 -9.61 14.87 -3.73
C ASP A 44 -9.19 14.41 -2.32
N ASP A 45 -9.98 13.56 -1.68
CA ASP A 45 -9.68 12.92 -0.39
C ASP A 45 -8.84 11.64 -0.52
N LEU A 46 -8.41 11.30 -1.73
CA LEU A 46 -7.68 10.08 -2.07
C LEU A 46 -8.48 8.79 -1.76
N LEU A 47 -9.80 8.88 -1.80
CA LEU A 47 -10.72 7.75 -1.81
C LEU A 47 -11.07 7.36 -3.25
N LEU A 48 -11.69 6.20 -3.43
CA LEU A 48 -12.19 5.78 -4.74
C LEU A 48 -13.22 6.79 -5.27
N HIS A 49 -12.98 7.27 -6.48
CA HIS A 49 -13.93 8.19 -7.14
C HIS A 49 -15.19 7.45 -7.55
N GLY A 50 -16.25 7.55 -6.73
CA GLY A 50 -17.46 6.75 -6.84
C GLY A 50 -18.16 6.86 -8.20
N ASP A 51 -18.35 8.05 -8.72
CA ASP A 51 -19.04 8.26 -10.01
C ASP A 51 -18.26 7.67 -11.19
N LEU A 52 -16.93 7.78 -11.17
CA LEU A 52 -16.10 7.23 -12.25
C LEU A 52 -16.05 5.72 -12.16
N MET A 53 -16.02 5.14 -10.96
CA MET A 53 -16.14 3.71 -10.75
C MET A 53 -17.49 3.20 -11.27
N GLN A 54 -18.60 3.83 -10.88
CA GLN A 54 -19.93 3.46 -11.32
C GLN A 54 -20.06 3.49 -12.86
N ARG A 55 -19.59 4.57 -13.50
CA ARG A 55 -19.58 4.66 -14.96
C ARG A 55 -18.71 3.61 -15.63
N ALA A 56 -17.58 3.23 -15.00
CA ALA A 56 -16.73 2.17 -15.54
C ALA A 56 -17.43 0.80 -15.48
N LEU A 57 -18.12 0.51 -14.37
CA LEU A 57 -18.88 -0.73 -14.20
C LEU A 57 -20.05 -0.82 -15.19
N GLN A 58 -20.80 0.26 -15.39
CA GLN A 58 -21.92 0.32 -16.35
C GLN A 58 -21.50 0.11 -17.81
N ARG A 59 -20.21 0.27 -18.13
CA ARG A 59 -19.65 0.09 -19.48
C ARG A 59 -18.99 -1.26 -19.69
N LEU A 60 -19.13 -2.19 -18.75
CA LEU A 60 -18.70 -3.56 -18.94
C LEU A 60 -19.59 -4.21 -19.99
N GLY A 61 -18.98 -4.89 -20.95
CA GLY A 61 -19.70 -5.61 -21.99
C GLY A 61 -20.14 -7.00 -21.52
N ASP A 62 -21.00 -7.64 -22.28
CA ASP A 62 -21.40 -9.01 -22.02
C ASP A 62 -20.42 -10.02 -22.63
N GLY A 63 -20.47 -11.28 -22.15
CA GLY A 63 -19.81 -12.42 -22.78
C GLY A 63 -18.32 -12.62 -22.49
N ALA A 64 -17.67 -11.72 -21.74
CA ALA A 64 -16.29 -11.88 -21.30
C ALA A 64 -16.18 -11.73 -19.77
N PRO A 65 -15.25 -12.44 -19.10
CA PRO A 65 -15.02 -12.27 -17.68
C PRO A 65 -14.33 -10.95 -17.40
N HIS A 66 -14.89 -10.10 -16.54
CA HIS A 66 -14.29 -8.83 -16.11
C HIS A 66 -13.73 -8.95 -14.72
N LEU A 67 -12.73 -8.11 -14.40
CA LEU A 67 -12.09 -8.08 -13.10
C LEU A 67 -11.92 -6.64 -12.61
N LEU A 68 -12.46 -6.36 -11.43
CA LEU A 68 -12.12 -5.17 -10.64
C LEU A 68 -11.08 -5.57 -9.59
N ALA A 69 -9.97 -4.82 -9.50
CA ALA A 69 -9.02 -4.98 -8.40
C ALA A 69 -8.79 -3.64 -7.69
N PHE A 70 -8.96 -3.64 -6.37
CA PHE A 70 -8.77 -2.45 -5.55
C PHE A 70 -8.28 -2.83 -4.14
N PRO A 71 -7.52 -1.95 -3.45
CA PRO A 71 -7.14 -2.16 -2.06
C PRO A 71 -8.32 -1.86 -1.13
N ALA A 72 -8.56 -2.71 -0.15
CA ALA A 72 -9.51 -2.39 0.92
C ALA A 72 -9.05 -1.19 1.76
N GLN A 73 -7.72 -1.04 1.89
CA GLN A 73 -7.06 0.11 2.49
C GLN A 73 -5.79 0.44 1.71
N SER A 74 -5.62 1.71 1.35
CA SER A 74 -4.39 2.19 0.70
C SER A 74 -3.19 2.00 1.63
N ASN A 75 -2.13 1.39 1.12
CA ASN A 75 -0.88 1.21 1.85
C ASN A 75 -0.05 2.50 1.94
N ALA A 76 -0.38 3.52 1.16
CA ALA A 76 0.26 4.82 1.19
C ALA A 76 -0.41 5.77 2.18
N THR A 77 -1.68 6.09 1.95
CA THR A 77 -2.44 7.10 2.70
C THR A 77 -3.18 6.55 3.92
N GLY A 78 -3.39 5.23 3.98
CA GLY A 78 -4.28 4.61 4.95
C GLY A 78 -5.77 4.74 4.61
N ALA A 79 -6.13 5.37 3.49
CA ALA A 79 -7.53 5.52 3.05
C ALA A 79 -8.23 4.16 2.99
N ARG A 80 -9.38 4.05 3.64
CA ARG A 80 -10.24 2.86 3.64
C ARG A 80 -11.37 3.09 2.66
N HIS A 81 -11.40 2.27 1.62
CA HIS A 81 -12.45 2.36 0.60
C HIS A 81 -13.73 1.66 1.05
N ASP A 82 -14.86 2.11 0.49
CA ASP A 82 -16.15 1.48 0.70
C ASP A 82 -16.13 0.07 0.09
N LEU A 83 -16.24 -0.95 0.95
CA LEU A 83 -16.25 -2.35 0.52
C LEU A 83 -17.57 -2.75 -0.15
N ALA A 84 -18.62 -1.91 -0.12
CA ALA A 84 -19.84 -2.11 -0.90
C ALA A 84 -19.56 -2.14 -2.42
N TRP A 85 -18.41 -1.64 -2.87
CA TRP A 85 -17.98 -1.78 -4.26
C TRP A 85 -17.81 -3.25 -4.70
N ILE A 86 -17.60 -4.18 -3.77
CA ILE A 86 -17.56 -5.61 -4.06
C ILE A 86 -18.91 -6.06 -4.67
N ALA A 87 -19.99 -5.85 -3.92
CA ALA A 87 -21.33 -6.24 -4.36
C ALA A 87 -21.79 -5.46 -5.62
N ARG A 88 -21.45 -4.15 -5.68
CA ARG A 88 -21.79 -3.30 -6.84
C ARG A 88 -21.10 -3.80 -8.11
N ALA A 89 -19.80 -4.14 -8.05
CA ALA A 89 -19.07 -4.67 -9.19
C ALA A 89 -19.61 -6.02 -9.64
N GLN A 90 -19.92 -6.90 -8.70
CA GLN A 90 -20.51 -8.21 -8.98
C GLN A 90 -21.89 -8.09 -9.63
N ALA A 91 -22.71 -7.13 -9.22
CA ALA A 91 -24.00 -6.84 -9.85
C ALA A 91 -23.87 -6.39 -11.32
N HIS A 92 -22.72 -5.87 -11.72
CA HIS A 92 -22.36 -5.53 -13.11
C HIS A 92 -21.55 -6.63 -13.81
N GLY A 93 -21.49 -7.85 -13.27
CA GLY A 93 -20.81 -8.98 -13.89
C GLY A 93 -19.28 -9.01 -13.75
N ALA A 94 -18.69 -8.13 -12.93
CA ALA A 94 -17.27 -8.17 -12.66
C ALA A 94 -16.93 -9.03 -11.44
N MET A 95 -15.92 -9.88 -11.55
CA MET A 95 -15.27 -10.47 -10.38
C MET A 95 -14.43 -9.44 -9.65
N VAL A 96 -14.23 -9.63 -8.34
CA VAL A 96 -13.52 -8.66 -7.50
C VAL A 96 -12.32 -9.29 -6.83
N LEU A 97 -11.14 -8.70 -7.05
CA LEU A 97 -9.93 -8.92 -6.27
C LEU A 97 -9.79 -7.78 -5.24
N CYS A 98 -9.97 -8.11 -3.98
CA CYS A 98 -9.79 -7.19 -2.86
C CYS A 98 -8.37 -7.39 -2.28
N ASP A 99 -7.50 -6.38 -2.41
CA ASP A 99 -6.22 -6.39 -1.70
C ASP A 99 -6.44 -5.92 -0.26
N ALA A 100 -6.42 -6.87 0.65
CA ALA A 100 -6.61 -6.64 2.08
C ALA A 100 -5.29 -6.51 2.86
N ALA A 101 -4.14 -6.55 2.19
CA ALA A 101 -2.84 -6.63 2.85
C ALA A 101 -2.54 -5.46 3.80
N ALA A 102 -3.07 -4.27 3.53
CA ALA A 102 -2.93 -3.11 4.42
C ALA A 102 -4.09 -3.00 5.44
N LEU A 103 -5.23 -3.61 5.17
CA LEU A 103 -6.41 -3.56 6.03
C LEU A 103 -6.32 -4.54 7.21
N VAL A 104 -6.07 -5.81 6.95
CA VAL A 104 -6.19 -6.91 7.94
C VAL A 104 -5.27 -6.79 9.17
N PRO A 105 -4.14 -6.06 9.14
CA PRO A 105 -3.42 -5.74 10.38
C PRO A 105 -4.16 -4.80 11.33
N GLN A 106 -5.17 -4.07 10.83
CA GLN A 106 -5.81 -2.95 11.53
C GLN A 106 -7.34 -3.03 11.54
N ALA A 107 -7.93 -4.00 10.85
CA ALA A 107 -9.38 -4.18 10.83
C ALA A 107 -9.74 -5.62 10.43
N ARG A 108 -10.88 -6.06 10.90
CA ARG A 108 -11.48 -7.31 10.49
C ARG A 108 -12.08 -7.19 9.09
N LEU A 109 -11.86 -8.19 8.25
CA LEU A 109 -12.52 -8.34 6.95
C LEU A 109 -13.46 -9.55 7.02
N ASP A 110 -14.76 -9.32 6.96
CA ASP A 110 -15.76 -10.39 6.94
C ASP A 110 -16.03 -10.84 5.51
N CYS A 111 -15.29 -11.85 5.07
CA CYS A 111 -15.49 -12.43 3.73
C CYS A 111 -16.83 -13.18 3.60
N GLY A 112 -17.44 -13.61 4.70
CA GLY A 112 -18.76 -14.24 4.72
C GLY A 112 -19.87 -13.27 4.35
N ALA A 113 -19.80 -12.06 4.88
CA ALA A 113 -20.77 -10.99 4.59
C ALA A 113 -20.50 -10.30 3.24
N LEU A 114 -19.24 -10.00 2.93
CA LEU A 114 -18.86 -9.21 1.75
C LEU A 114 -18.76 -10.03 0.46
N GLN A 115 -18.49 -11.32 0.59
CA GLN A 115 -18.43 -12.25 -0.54
C GLN A 115 -17.52 -11.82 -1.72
N PRO A 116 -16.27 -11.31 -1.50
CA PRO A 116 -15.35 -11.03 -2.61
C PRO A 116 -15.00 -12.32 -3.35
N ASP A 117 -14.67 -12.21 -4.65
CA ASP A 117 -14.22 -13.36 -5.43
C ASP A 117 -12.82 -13.80 -5.03
N PHE A 118 -11.94 -12.84 -4.80
CA PHE A 118 -10.56 -13.05 -4.39
C PHE A 118 -10.15 -12.05 -3.33
N VAL A 119 -9.40 -12.51 -2.32
CA VAL A 119 -8.76 -11.66 -1.31
C VAL A 119 -7.30 -12.04 -1.19
N VAL A 120 -6.43 -11.07 -1.16
CA VAL A 120 -5.00 -11.27 -0.90
C VAL A 120 -4.58 -10.62 0.41
N ALA A 121 -3.74 -11.32 1.18
CA ALA A 121 -3.17 -10.82 2.42
C ALA A 121 -1.77 -11.37 2.67
N SER A 122 -0.99 -10.63 3.47
CA SER A 122 0.37 -11.02 3.89
C SER A 122 0.42 -11.18 5.40
N PHE A 123 0.81 -12.35 5.89
CA PHE A 123 0.79 -12.64 7.32
C PHE A 123 1.81 -11.81 8.10
N TYR A 124 2.99 -11.52 7.54
CA TYR A 124 3.99 -10.71 8.23
C TYR A 124 3.53 -9.29 8.54
N LYS A 125 2.58 -8.74 7.76
CA LYS A 125 1.99 -7.42 8.04
C LYS A 125 1.08 -7.45 9.25
N ILE A 126 0.51 -8.61 9.59
CA ILE A 126 -0.42 -8.77 10.73
C ILE A 126 0.37 -8.90 12.05
N PHE A 127 1.38 -9.79 12.08
CA PHE A 127 2.10 -10.14 13.32
C PHE A 127 3.62 -10.24 13.16
N GLY A 128 4.21 -9.72 12.07
CA GLY A 128 5.64 -9.56 11.88
C GLY A 128 6.37 -10.77 11.29
N TYR A 129 5.84 -11.97 11.40
CA TYR A 129 6.46 -13.23 10.95
C TYR A 129 5.38 -14.27 10.56
N PRO A 130 5.62 -15.16 9.60
CA PRO A 130 6.82 -15.25 8.75
C PRO A 130 6.74 -14.32 7.54
N THR A 131 7.90 -13.81 7.10
CA THR A 131 8.02 -13.17 5.79
C THR A 131 7.91 -14.22 4.68
N GLY A 132 7.48 -13.79 3.48
CA GLY A 132 7.31 -14.69 2.34
C GLY A 132 6.06 -15.57 2.40
N ALA A 133 5.28 -15.53 3.48
CA ALA A 133 4.00 -16.22 3.59
C ALA A 133 2.82 -15.24 3.49
N GLY A 134 1.86 -15.60 2.68
CA GLY A 134 0.61 -14.88 2.48
C GLY A 134 -0.49 -15.85 2.07
N CYS A 135 -1.67 -15.34 1.81
CA CYS A 135 -2.78 -16.15 1.31
C CYS A 135 -3.51 -15.47 0.16
N LEU A 136 -4.04 -16.29 -0.72
CA LEU A 136 -5.10 -15.95 -1.66
C LEU A 136 -6.34 -16.73 -1.20
N LEU A 137 -7.32 -16.01 -0.67
CA LEU A 137 -8.65 -16.58 -0.43
C LEU A 137 -9.44 -16.41 -1.71
N ALA A 138 -10.08 -17.47 -2.15
CA ALA A 138 -10.88 -17.45 -3.36
C ALA A 138 -12.24 -18.12 -3.11
N ARG A 139 -13.31 -17.48 -3.57
CA ARG A 139 -14.63 -18.10 -3.61
C ARG A 139 -14.56 -19.36 -4.47
N ARG A 140 -15.19 -20.46 -4.03
CA ARG A 140 -15.08 -21.73 -4.73
C ARG A 140 -15.57 -21.66 -6.19
N SER A 141 -16.65 -20.95 -6.45
CA SER A 141 -17.17 -20.72 -7.82
C SER A 141 -16.17 -19.94 -8.69
N SER A 142 -15.59 -18.88 -8.14
CA SER A 142 -14.61 -18.06 -8.87
C SER A 142 -13.28 -18.79 -9.08
N LEU A 143 -12.89 -19.66 -8.13
CA LEU A 143 -11.71 -20.51 -8.26
C LEU A 143 -11.84 -21.51 -9.41
N GLN A 144 -13.05 -21.99 -9.71
CA GLN A 144 -13.30 -22.91 -10.84
C GLN A 144 -13.02 -22.27 -12.20
N LEU A 145 -13.15 -20.95 -12.33
CA LEU A 145 -12.85 -20.21 -13.55
C LEU A 145 -11.37 -20.03 -13.82
N LEU A 146 -10.54 -20.13 -12.78
CA LEU A 146 -9.10 -20.01 -12.91
C LEU A 146 -8.48 -21.28 -13.50
N ARG A 147 -7.48 -21.10 -14.36
CA ARG A 147 -6.73 -22.21 -14.95
C ARG A 147 -5.34 -22.25 -14.35
N PRO A 148 -4.77 -23.43 -14.03
CA PRO A 148 -3.38 -23.52 -13.62
C PRO A 148 -2.47 -22.85 -14.68
N PRO A 149 -1.53 -21.97 -14.28
CA PRO A 149 -0.75 -21.15 -15.22
C PRO A 149 0.30 -21.98 -15.97
N SER A 150 0.70 -23.11 -15.40
CA SER A 150 1.73 -23.98 -15.97
C SER A 150 1.52 -25.42 -15.51
N PHE A 151 2.10 -26.36 -16.26
CA PHE A 151 2.26 -27.72 -15.83
C PHE A 151 3.30 -27.76 -14.71
N ALA A 152 2.84 -28.04 -13.48
CA ALA A 152 3.71 -28.10 -12.30
C ALA A 152 3.39 -29.32 -11.45
N GLY A 153 4.41 -30.09 -11.04
CA GLY A 153 4.28 -31.36 -10.35
C GLY A 153 3.41 -31.32 -9.10
N GLY A 154 3.55 -30.28 -8.26
CA GLY A 154 2.76 -30.12 -7.05
C GLY A 154 1.25 -30.00 -7.27
N GLY A 155 0.82 -29.36 -8.37
CA GLY A 155 -0.57 -29.16 -8.72
C GLY A 155 -1.21 -30.31 -9.50
N VAL A 156 -0.43 -31.34 -9.89
CA VAL A 156 -0.87 -32.45 -10.72
C VAL A 156 -1.24 -33.65 -9.86
N CYS A 157 -2.38 -34.27 -10.13
CA CYS A 157 -2.82 -35.50 -9.51
C CYS A 157 -2.38 -36.75 -10.31
N TYR A 158 -2.50 -36.65 -11.64
CA TYR A 158 -2.15 -37.73 -12.55
C TYR A 158 -1.61 -37.15 -13.87
N TYR A 159 -0.58 -37.77 -14.39
CA TYR A 159 -0.02 -37.50 -15.71
C TYR A 159 0.41 -38.77 -16.42
N SER A 160 -0.06 -38.96 -17.65
CA SER A 160 0.50 -39.91 -18.59
C SER A 160 1.17 -39.14 -19.72
N GLY A 161 2.47 -39.35 -19.93
CA GLY A 161 3.25 -38.58 -20.88
C GLY A 161 2.92 -38.87 -22.35
N PRO A 162 3.53 -38.16 -23.29
CA PRO A 162 3.31 -38.32 -24.73
C PRO A 162 3.77 -39.68 -25.29
N TRP A 163 4.48 -40.48 -24.49
CA TRP A 163 4.84 -41.85 -24.78
C TRP A 163 3.70 -42.85 -24.47
N SER A 164 2.62 -42.40 -23.85
CA SER A 164 1.42 -43.19 -23.59
C SER A 164 0.45 -43.13 -24.79
N PRO A 165 -0.27 -44.19 -25.11
CA PRO A 165 -1.28 -44.17 -26.15
C PRO A 165 -2.37 -43.11 -25.94
N THR A 166 -2.58 -42.70 -24.70
CA THR A 166 -3.51 -41.61 -24.32
C THR A 166 -2.81 -40.69 -23.37
N GLU A 167 -2.38 -39.53 -23.87
CA GLU A 167 -1.87 -38.46 -22.98
C GLU A 167 -3.03 -37.92 -22.12
N ARG A 168 -2.83 -37.93 -20.81
CA ARG A 168 -3.81 -37.43 -19.83
C ARG A 168 -3.10 -36.60 -18.76
N LEU A 169 -3.69 -35.46 -18.46
CA LEU A 169 -3.28 -34.57 -17.38
C LEU A 169 -4.49 -34.29 -16.49
N LEU A 170 -4.39 -34.66 -15.22
CA LEU A 170 -5.39 -34.35 -14.20
C LEU A 170 -4.74 -33.49 -13.11
N TYR A 171 -5.33 -32.35 -12.87
CA TYR A 171 -4.93 -31.47 -11.77
C TYR A 171 -5.60 -31.87 -10.46
N ARG A 172 -4.96 -31.53 -9.35
CA ARG A 172 -5.55 -31.63 -8.01
C ARG A 172 -6.77 -30.73 -7.89
N ASP A 173 -7.57 -31.00 -6.87
CA ASP A 173 -8.80 -30.25 -6.61
C ASP A 173 -8.55 -28.87 -6.02
N ALA A 174 -9.51 -27.97 -6.24
CA ALA A 174 -9.60 -26.65 -5.62
C ALA A 174 -8.28 -25.87 -5.64
N GLY A 175 -7.84 -25.38 -4.48
CA GLY A 175 -6.63 -24.56 -4.33
C GLY A 175 -5.34 -25.31 -4.62
N GLN A 176 -5.30 -26.64 -4.37
CA GLN A 176 -4.08 -27.45 -4.52
C GLN A 176 -3.51 -27.43 -5.94
N ARG A 177 -4.35 -27.26 -6.96
CA ARG A 177 -3.90 -27.17 -8.36
C ARG A 177 -3.07 -25.91 -8.68
N PHE A 178 -3.09 -24.93 -7.78
CA PHE A 178 -2.34 -23.68 -7.90
C PHE A 178 -1.09 -23.64 -6.99
N GLU A 179 -0.89 -24.69 -6.17
CA GLU A 179 0.30 -24.83 -5.33
C GLU A 179 1.47 -25.36 -6.17
N ILE A 180 2.28 -24.42 -6.68
CA ILE A 180 3.42 -24.73 -7.54
C ILE A 180 4.64 -25.03 -6.68
N GLY A 181 5.04 -26.31 -6.65
CA GLY A 181 6.18 -26.78 -5.86
C GLY A 181 5.85 -27.01 -4.38
N THR A 182 6.89 -27.20 -3.58
CA THR A 182 6.78 -27.50 -2.16
C THR A 182 6.62 -26.22 -1.35
N PRO A 183 5.53 -26.03 -0.60
CA PRO A 183 5.35 -24.86 0.23
C PRO A 183 6.30 -24.86 1.43
N ASN A 184 6.49 -23.69 2.04
CA ASN A 184 7.33 -23.56 3.24
C ASN A 184 6.59 -24.10 4.48
N TYR A 185 6.60 -25.41 4.67
CA TYR A 185 5.93 -26.07 5.80
C TYR A 185 6.42 -25.58 7.17
N ALA A 186 7.68 -25.17 7.28
CA ALA A 186 8.24 -24.67 8.54
C ALA A 186 7.62 -23.33 8.97
N ALA A 187 7.11 -22.53 8.02
CA ALA A 187 6.47 -21.24 8.31
C ALA A 187 5.01 -21.39 8.77
N PHE A 188 4.30 -22.44 8.38
CA PHE A 188 2.86 -22.57 8.64
C PHE A 188 2.48 -22.60 10.12
N PRO A 189 3.18 -23.32 11.02
CA PRO A 189 2.87 -23.28 12.44
C PRO A 189 2.96 -21.88 13.07
N ALA A 190 3.82 -21.02 12.52
CA ALA A 190 3.96 -19.64 12.97
C ALA A 190 2.71 -18.79 12.71
N ILE A 191 1.93 -19.10 11.66
CA ILE A 191 0.69 -18.39 11.32
C ILE A 191 -0.34 -18.55 12.44
N ALA A 192 -0.60 -19.78 12.87
CA ALA A 192 -1.54 -20.04 13.97
C ALA A 192 -1.08 -19.39 15.28
N ARG A 193 0.21 -19.43 15.58
CA ARG A 193 0.80 -18.77 16.74
C ARG A 193 0.70 -17.24 16.66
N GLY A 194 0.88 -16.68 15.46
CA GLY A 194 0.72 -15.24 15.21
C GLY A 194 -0.70 -14.77 15.48
N PHE A 195 -1.72 -15.47 14.99
CA PHE A 195 -3.12 -15.16 15.28
C PHE A 195 -3.45 -15.32 16.78
N ALA A 196 -2.96 -16.37 17.43
CA ALA A 196 -3.12 -16.54 18.88
C ALA A 196 -2.43 -15.41 19.67
N PHE A 197 -1.30 -14.90 19.19
CA PHE A 197 -0.63 -13.76 19.81
C PHE A 197 -1.47 -12.49 19.68
N VAL A 198 -2.00 -12.18 18.49
CA VAL A 198 -2.89 -11.03 18.27
C VAL A 198 -4.14 -11.14 19.16
N ALA A 199 -4.74 -12.34 19.26
CA ALA A 199 -5.90 -12.57 20.14
C ALA A 199 -5.58 -12.26 21.61
N ARG A 200 -4.40 -12.68 22.11
CA ARG A 200 -3.95 -12.37 23.49
C ARG A 200 -3.71 -10.87 23.73
N MET A 201 -3.37 -10.11 22.68
CA MET A 201 -3.20 -8.67 22.74
C MET A 201 -4.53 -7.88 22.66
N GLY A 202 -5.65 -8.56 22.77
CA GLY A 202 -7.00 -7.98 22.73
C GLY A 202 -7.69 -8.06 21.37
N GLY A 203 -7.07 -8.76 20.40
CA GLY A 203 -7.62 -8.92 19.05
C GLY A 203 -7.33 -7.73 18.13
N VAL A 204 -7.73 -7.86 16.89
CA VAL A 204 -7.49 -6.85 15.84
C VAL A 204 -8.25 -5.56 16.12
N GLU A 205 -9.42 -5.63 16.77
CA GLU A 205 -10.25 -4.48 17.11
C GLU A 205 -9.57 -3.58 18.15
N ALA A 206 -9.01 -4.15 19.21
CA ALA A 206 -8.27 -3.39 20.23
C ALA A 206 -7.00 -2.76 19.62
N LEU A 207 -6.30 -3.50 18.75
CA LEU A 207 -5.13 -2.98 18.04
C LEU A 207 -5.51 -1.84 17.09
N ALA A 208 -6.64 -1.94 16.38
CA ALA A 208 -7.16 -0.91 15.49
C ALA A 208 -7.50 0.38 16.25
N LEU A 209 -8.19 0.24 17.40
CA LEU A 209 -8.54 1.39 18.26
C LEU A 209 -7.28 2.11 18.75
N ARG A 210 -6.32 1.35 19.27
CA ARG A 210 -5.05 1.90 19.80
C ARG A 210 -4.21 2.55 18.72
N SER A 211 -3.94 1.85 17.62
CA SER A 211 -3.09 2.38 16.54
C SER A 211 -3.77 3.56 15.84
N GLY A 212 -5.08 3.51 15.64
CA GLY A 212 -5.86 4.62 15.13
C GLY A 212 -5.86 5.85 16.04
N ALA A 213 -5.90 5.66 17.36
CA ALA A 213 -5.78 6.77 18.32
C ALA A 213 -4.40 7.46 18.23
N LEU A 214 -3.32 6.67 18.12
CA LEU A 214 -1.96 7.20 17.95
C LEU A 214 -1.83 8.00 16.64
N ALA A 215 -2.38 7.49 15.55
CA ALA A 215 -2.34 8.16 14.25
C ALA A 215 -3.11 9.48 14.29
N ARG A 216 -4.35 9.48 14.79
CA ARG A 216 -5.16 10.71 14.92
C ARG A 216 -4.51 11.76 15.82
N TRP A 217 -3.96 11.32 16.96
CA TRP A 217 -3.23 12.22 17.85
C TRP A 217 -2.05 12.87 17.14
N LEU A 218 -1.24 12.07 16.43
CA LEU A 218 -0.07 12.58 15.73
C LEU A 218 -0.48 13.52 14.59
N GLU A 219 -1.47 13.16 13.78
CA GLU A 219 -1.97 14.00 12.68
C GLU A 219 -2.45 15.36 13.16
N ALA A 220 -3.22 15.39 14.24
CA ALA A 220 -3.72 16.65 14.82
C ALA A 220 -2.57 17.56 15.29
N ARG A 221 -1.53 16.99 15.91
CA ARG A 221 -0.35 17.75 16.36
C ARG A 221 0.50 18.23 15.19
N LEU A 222 0.74 17.39 14.20
CA LEU A 222 1.49 17.76 12.99
C LEU A 222 0.77 18.85 12.21
N ALA A 223 -0.53 18.78 12.08
CA ALA A 223 -1.34 19.79 11.40
C ALA A 223 -1.29 21.17 12.07
N ALA A 224 -0.95 21.23 13.35
CA ALA A 224 -0.82 22.48 14.11
C ALA A 224 0.57 23.13 14.02
N LEU A 225 1.59 22.40 13.53
CA LEU A 225 2.97 22.93 13.46
C LEU A 225 3.10 23.97 12.33
N ARG A 226 3.61 25.16 12.69
CA ARG A 226 3.85 26.27 11.78
C ARG A 226 5.25 26.85 11.98
N HIS A 227 5.88 27.27 10.88
CA HIS A 227 7.10 28.09 10.95
C HIS A 227 6.79 29.46 11.51
N THR A 228 7.71 30.01 12.28
CA THR A 228 7.55 31.34 12.91
C THR A 228 8.27 32.44 12.15
N VAL A 229 9.32 32.12 11.38
CA VAL A 229 10.20 33.07 10.69
C VAL A 229 9.52 33.81 9.55
N ARG A 230 8.59 33.16 8.86
CA ARG A 230 7.82 33.75 7.74
C ARG A 230 6.34 33.43 7.84
N GLY A 231 5.69 33.99 8.85
CA GLY A 231 4.25 34.02 9.03
C GLY A 231 3.52 32.72 8.65
N ASP A 232 3.13 31.96 9.58
CA ASP A 232 2.11 30.89 9.54
C ASP A 232 2.23 29.81 8.43
N THR A 233 3.44 29.64 7.84
CA THR A 233 3.68 28.56 6.87
C THR A 233 3.61 27.20 7.55
N PRO A 234 2.77 26.25 7.06
CA PRO A 234 2.68 24.92 7.67
C PRO A 234 3.99 24.15 7.53
N LEU A 235 4.45 23.50 8.64
CA LEU A 235 5.61 22.65 8.60
C LEU A 235 5.42 21.41 7.73
N CYS A 236 4.21 20.85 7.71
CA CYS A 236 3.92 19.66 6.92
C CYS A 236 2.49 19.66 6.40
N ARG A 237 2.27 18.87 5.36
CA ARG A 237 0.94 18.54 4.84
C ARG A 237 0.72 17.04 4.96
N VAL A 238 -0.33 16.66 5.68
CA VAL A 238 -0.80 15.28 5.79
C VAL A 238 -1.78 15.00 4.67
N TYR A 239 -1.65 13.84 4.03
CA TYR A 239 -2.48 13.41 2.90
C TYR A 239 -3.45 12.30 3.28
N GLY A 240 -4.54 12.22 2.56
CA GLY A 240 -5.57 11.19 2.71
C GLY A 240 -6.87 11.72 3.30
N PRO A 241 -7.88 10.85 3.41
CA PRO A 241 -9.21 11.24 3.85
C PRO A 241 -9.23 11.63 5.33
N PRO A 242 -10.35 12.20 5.80
CA PRO A 242 -10.62 12.40 7.22
C PRO A 242 -10.48 11.11 8.03
N ALA A 243 -10.16 11.25 9.31
CA ALA A 243 -9.74 10.16 10.20
C ALA A 243 -10.73 8.97 10.30
N GLN A 244 -12.04 9.22 10.11
CA GLN A 244 -13.07 8.17 10.11
C GLN A 244 -12.96 7.21 8.90
N HIS A 245 -12.35 7.66 7.81
CA HIS A 245 -12.13 6.86 6.59
C HIS A 245 -10.68 6.42 6.44
N LYS A 246 -9.92 6.36 7.54
CA LYS A 246 -8.48 6.13 7.52
C LYS A 246 -8.04 5.08 8.53
N GLY A 247 -7.05 4.27 8.16
CA GLY A 247 -6.33 3.40 9.08
C GLY A 247 -5.21 4.14 9.80
N ALA A 248 -4.37 3.42 10.54
CA ALA A 248 -3.29 3.98 11.34
C ALA A 248 -2.00 4.26 10.52
N THR A 249 -2.17 4.80 9.31
CA THR A 249 -1.08 5.16 8.39
C THR A 249 -1.16 6.65 8.07
N VAL A 250 -0.07 7.36 8.29
CA VAL A 250 0.05 8.80 8.06
C VAL A 250 1.07 9.04 6.95
N MET A 251 0.61 9.58 5.83
CA MET A 251 1.45 10.01 4.71
C MET A 251 1.54 11.53 4.70
N LEU A 252 2.75 12.07 4.61
CA LEU A 252 2.97 13.51 4.65
C LEU A 252 4.22 13.93 3.88
N ASN A 253 4.27 15.22 3.52
CA ASN A 253 5.50 15.92 3.16
C ASN A 253 5.77 17.03 4.15
N PHE A 254 7.06 17.29 4.40
CA PHE A 254 7.54 18.45 5.15
C PHE A 254 7.86 19.59 4.19
N PHE A 255 7.68 20.81 4.67
CA PHE A 255 8.03 22.03 3.98
C PHE A 255 9.06 22.81 4.81
N ASP A 256 9.94 23.51 4.14
CA ASP A 256 10.86 24.45 4.79
C ASP A 256 10.14 25.76 5.14
N CYS A 257 10.85 26.66 5.83
CA CYS A 257 10.30 27.96 6.22
C CYS A 257 9.97 28.89 5.02
N TYR A 258 10.36 28.53 3.80
CA TYR A 258 10.04 29.21 2.56
C TYR A 258 8.87 28.55 1.80
N GLY A 259 8.34 27.44 2.30
CA GLY A 259 7.26 26.68 1.69
C GLY A 259 7.72 25.68 0.61
N SER A 260 9.01 25.45 0.46
CA SER A 260 9.54 24.44 -0.44
C SER A 260 9.48 23.05 0.18
N ILE A 261 9.20 22.01 -0.62
CA ILE A 261 9.15 20.64 -0.12
C ILE A 261 10.55 20.19 0.31
N MET A 262 10.67 19.71 1.55
CA MET A 262 11.87 19.07 2.04
C MET A 262 11.99 17.66 1.45
N PRO A 263 13.10 17.28 0.79
CA PRO A 263 13.22 15.97 0.15
C PRO A 263 13.01 14.82 1.14
N HIS A 264 12.07 13.92 0.83
CA HIS A 264 11.70 12.80 1.72
C HIS A 264 12.89 11.90 2.08
N ALA A 265 13.87 11.76 1.17
CA ALA A 265 15.09 10.98 1.42
C ALA A 265 15.98 11.63 2.48
N ARG A 266 16.02 12.96 2.51
CA ARG A 266 16.75 13.72 3.55
C ARG A 266 16.07 13.60 4.91
N ILE A 267 14.72 13.76 4.93
CA ILE A 267 13.92 13.53 6.14
C ILE A 267 14.14 12.12 6.70
N LYS A 268 14.18 11.10 5.83
CA LYS A 268 14.46 9.71 6.22
C LYS A 268 15.84 9.59 6.90
N ARG A 269 16.90 10.16 6.29
CA ARG A 269 18.25 10.11 6.87
C ARG A 269 18.34 10.81 8.22
N LEU A 270 17.65 11.95 8.36
CA LEU A 270 17.55 12.64 9.66
C LEU A 270 16.84 11.77 10.68
N ALA A 271 15.67 11.24 10.35
CA ALA A 271 14.87 10.37 11.23
C ALA A 271 15.68 9.16 11.73
N ASP A 272 16.48 8.53 10.86
CA ASP A 272 17.35 7.41 11.21
C ASP A 272 18.38 7.80 12.29
N ARG A 273 18.95 9.01 12.21
CA ARG A 273 19.90 9.53 13.23
C ARG A 273 19.22 9.73 14.58
N PHE A 274 17.94 10.05 14.60
CA PHE A 274 17.13 10.15 15.82
C PHE A 274 16.57 8.79 16.30
N GLY A 275 17.00 7.68 15.67
CA GLY A 275 16.52 6.34 16.00
C GLY A 275 15.05 6.12 15.62
N ILE A 276 14.54 6.84 14.62
CA ILE A 276 13.17 6.75 14.14
C ILE A 276 13.16 6.04 12.77
N THR A 277 12.60 4.85 12.73
CA THR A 277 12.42 4.10 11.49
C THR A 277 11.10 4.48 10.84
N LEU A 278 11.17 5.07 9.65
CA LEU A 278 10.02 5.42 8.83
C LEU A 278 10.20 4.94 7.38
N ARG A 279 9.15 5.00 6.59
CA ARG A 279 9.22 4.72 5.16
C ARG A 279 9.14 6.02 4.37
N ASN A 280 9.85 6.09 3.24
CA ASN A 280 9.84 7.22 2.32
C ASN A 280 9.72 6.78 0.87
N GLY A 281 9.42 7.70 -0.04
CA GLY A 281 9.26 7.48 -1.48
C GLY A 281 7.82 7.20 -1.89
N CYS A 282 7.62 6.37 -2.91
CA CYS A 282 6.30 6.10 -3.51
C CYS A 282 5.56 4.90 -2.88
N PHE A 283 6.14 4.18 -1.93
CA PHE A 283 5.55 3.04 -1.19
C PHE A 283 5.02 1.91 -2.07
N CYS A 284 5.52 1.75 -3.30
CA CYS A 284 4.94 0.87 -4.32
C CYS A 284 3.45 1.20 -4.61
N ASN A 285 3.05 2.45 -4.43
CA ASN A 285 1.71 2.98 -4.67
C ASN A 285 1.82 4.34 -5.36
N LEU A 286 2.32 4.31 -6.59
CA LEU A 286 2.67 5.51 -7.33
C LEU A 286 1.44 6.41 -7.57
N GLY A 287 0.28 5.81 -7.88
CA GLY A 287 -0.90 6.58 -8.23
C GLY A 287 -1.45 7.44 -7.09
N ALA A 288 -1.49 6.90 -5.85
CA ALA A 288 -1.92 7.71 -4.69
C ALA A 288 -0.89 8.79 -4.34
N VAL A 289 0.41 8.45 -4.39
CA VAL A 289 1.48 9.42 -4.06
C VAL A 289 1.53 10.53 -5.10
N GLN A 290 1.49 10.21 -6.39
CA GLN A 290 1.46 11.21 -7.46
C GLN A 290 0.25 12.14 -7.32
N GLN A 291 -0.95 11.59 -7.14
CA GLN A 291 -2.14 12.43 -7.01
C GLN A 291 -2.07 13.35 -5.78
N ALA A 292 -1.51 12.86 -4.66
CA ALA A 292 -1.34 13.66 -3.45
C ALA A 292 -0.30 14.77 -3.61
N THR A 293 0.86 14.46 -4.21
CA THR A 293 2.02 15.36 -4.23
C THR A 293 2.01 16.32 -5.42
N TYR A 294 1.54 15.90 -6.61
CA TYR A 294 1.48 16.79 -7.78
C TYR A 294 0.43 17.89 -7.64
N ALA A 295 -0.70 17.61 -7.01
CA ALA A 295 -1.68 18.66 -6.69
C ALA A 295 -1.08 19.76 -5.80
N THR A 296 0.02 19.47 -5.09
CA THR A 296 0.69 20.41 -4.17
C THR A 296 1.84 21.16 -4.82
N ALA A 297 2.54 20.56 -5.76
CA ALA A 297 3.80 21.08 -6.30
C ALA A 297 3.65 21.82 -7.65
N GLY A 298 2.49 21.77 -8.31
CA GLY A 298 2.34 22.29 -9.68
C GLY A 298 3.29 21.58 -10.68
N ALA A 299 3.80 20.41 -10.33
CA ALA A 299 4.88 19.75 -11.04
C ALA A 299 4.36 19.04 -12.28
N GLU A 300 4.93 19.40 -13.42
CA GLU A 300 4.83 18.68 -14.68
C GLU A 300 5.37 17.24 -14.51
N HIS A 301 4.78 16.32 -15.22
CA HIS A 301 5.04 14.89 -15.24
C HIS A 301 6.53 14.52 -15.18
N CYS A 302 6.88 13.50 -14.39
CA CYS A 302 8.11 12.73 -14.61
C CYS A 302 8.07 12.16 -16.03
N GLU A 303 8.61 12.88 -16.99
CA GLU A 303 8.78 12.38 -18.37
C GLU A 303 9.77 11.23 -18.33
N LEU A 304 9.28 10.05 -18.71
CA LEU A 304 10.15 9.01 -19.25
C LEU A 304 10.91 9.63 -20.41
N ASP A 305 12.21 9.37 -20.50
CA ASP A 305 12.99 9.76 -21.64
C ASP A 305 12.27 9.27 -22.92
N LYS A 306 12.37 10.04 -23.99
CA LYS A 306 11.67 9.80 -25.27
C LYS A 306 12.00 8.45 -25.92
N THR A 307 12.91 7.65 -25.32
CA THR A 307 13.35 6.35 -25.84
C THR A 307 12.71 5.17 -25.08
N GLY A 308 11.94 5.39 -24.02
CA GLY A 308 11.31 4.34 -23.20
C GLY A 308 12.33 3.50 -22.41
N LYS A 309 13.57 3.95 -22.30
CA LYS A 309 14.62 3.26 -21.57
C LYS A 309 14.50 3.59 -20.07
N ILE A 310 14.29 2.56 -19.26
CA ILE A 310 14.34 2.65 -17.80
C ILE A 310 15.74 3.14 -17.42
N LEU A 311 15.83 4.35 -16.87
CA LEU A 311 17.03 4.82 -16.19
C LEU A 311 17.34 3.87 -15.03
N ASP A 312 18.61 3.58 -14.80
CA ASP A 312 19.06 2.86 -13.62
C ASP A 312 18.42 3.47 -12.39
N CYS A 313 17.82 2.65 -11.52
CA CYS A 313 17.07 3.13 -10.35
C CYS A 313 17.89 4.06 -9.44
N THR A 314 19.22 3.90 -9.38
CA THR A 314 20.15 4.78 -8.66
C THR A 314 20.30 6.14 -9.32
N ALA A 315 20.46 6.17 -10.65
CA ALA A 315 20.52 7.41 -11.43
C ALA A 315 19.16 8.11 -11.53
N PHE A 316 18.06 7.35 -11.39
CA PHE A 316 16.71 7.84 -11.32
C PHE A 316 16.44 8.54 -9.98
N ASP A 317 16.90 7.96 -8.85
CA ASP A 317 16.79 8.57 -7.53
C ASP A 317 17.59 9.88 -7.43
N GLU A 318 18.79 9.96 -7.99
CA GLU A 318 19.61 11.18 -7.99
C GLU A 318 19.03 12.30 -8.86
N LYS A 319 18.50 11.98 -10.04
CA LYS A 319 17.89 12.98 -10.94
C LYS A 319 16.51 13.46 -10.47
N ILE A 320 15.75 12.62 -9.77
CA ILE A 320 14.47 13.02 -9.17
C ILE A 320 14.71 13.87 -7.92
N LEU A 321 15.77 13.60 -7.16
CA LEU A 321 16.16 14.42 -6.01
C LEU A 321 16.46 15.88 -6.42
N ASP A 322 16.94 16.11 -7.64
CA ASP A 322 17.25 17.46 -8.15
C ASP A 322 16.04 18.20 -8.79
N LYS A 323 14.95 17.50 -9.14
CA LYS A 323 13.84 18.08 -9.92
C LYS A 323 12.47 18.18 -9.21
N GLY A 324 12.45 18.02 -7.88
CA GLY A 324 11.18 18.05 -7.13
C GLY A 324 10.64 16.64 -6.89
N ASP A 325 10.68 16.28 -5.67
CA ASP A 325 10.56 14.98 -5.06
C ASP A 325 9.16 14.34 -5.28
N CYS A 326 9.07 13.39 -6.20
CA CYS A 326 7.87 12.54 -6.39
C CYS A 326 7.77 11.50 -5.27
N GLY A 327 7.66 11.92 -4.02
CA GLY A 327 7.57 10.99 -2.91
C GLY A 327 7.05 11.65 -1.65
N ALA A 328 6.86 10.84 -0.63
CA ALA A 328 6.39 11.30 0.66
C ALA A 328 7.07 10.52 1.79
N VAL A 329 6.86 10.95 3.01
CA VAL A 329 7.18 10.20 4.24
C VAL A 329 5.92 9.49 4.70
N ARG A 330 6.08 8.24 5.17
CA ARG A 330 4.98 7.47 5.73
C ARG A 330 5.33 6.92 7.11
N ILE A 331 4.47 7.22 8.07
CA ILE A 331 4.45 6.65 9.40
C ILE A 331 3.33 5.61 9.46
N SER A 332 3.58 4.45 10.05
CA SER A 332 2.58 3.42 10.21
C SER A 332 2.63 2.89 11.64
N PHE A 333 1.51 3.04 12.35
CA PHE A 333 1.36 2.47 13.68
C PHE A 333 0.81 1.05 13.58
N GLY A 334 1.34 0.15 14.37
CA GLY A 334 0.96 -1.25 14.37
C GLY A 334 1.06 -1.87 15.75
N LEU A 335 1.14 -3.19 15.78
CA LEU A 335 1.12 -4.01 16.99
C LEU A 335 2.14 -3.57 18.05
N GLY A 336 3.37 -3.23 17.65
CA GLY A 336 4.46 -2.84 18.54
C GLY A 336 4.49 -1.35 18.89
N SER A 337 3.66 -0.52 18.23
CA SER A 337 3.71 0.94 18.42
C SER A 337 3.08 1.37 19.73
N ASN A 338 3.60 2.44 20.32
CA ASN A 338 3.09 3.02 21.56
C ASN A 338 3.11 4.56 21.49
N PHE A 339 2.62 5.23 22.54
CA PHE A 339 2.56 6.68 22.58
C PHE A 339 3.95 7.34 22.55
N ALA A 340 4.97 6.74 23.17
CA ALA A 340 6.32 7.28 23.15
C ALA A 340 6.90 7.33 21.72
N ASP A 341 6.49 6.38 20.85
CA ASP A 341 6.92 6.40 19.44
C ASP A 341 6.27 7.57 18.69
N ALA A 342 4.96 7.79 18.88
CA ALA A 342 4.25 8.92 18.28
C ALA A 342 4.80 10.26 18.78
N TYR A 343 5.03 10.37 20.08
CA TYR A 343 5.60 11.56 20.70
C TYR A 343 7.02 11.84 20.21
N ARG A 344 7.88 10.81 20.12
CA ARG A 344 9.24 10.95 19.59
C ARG A 344 9.24 11.46 18.15
N PHE A 345 8.33 10.97 17.32
CA PHE A 345 8.19 11.49 15.96
C PHE A 345 7.73 12.95 15.94
N LEU A 346 6.78 13.34 16.79
CA LEU A 346 6.37 14.73 16.91
C LEU A 346 7.55 15.63 17.33
N MET A 347 8.34 15.21 18.31
CA MET A 347 9.53 15.96 18.74
C MET A 347 10.57 16.08 17.64
N PHE A 348 10.78 15.02 16.85
CA PHE A 348 11.60 15.07 15.65
C PHE A 348 11.06 16.11 14.65
N ALA A 349 9.75 16.11 14.40
CA ALA A 349 9.13 17.08 13.50
C ALA A 349 9.35 18.53 13.99
N THR A 350 9.26 18.79 15.30
CA THR A 350 9.51 20.14 15.85
C THR A 350 10.95 20.63 15.64
N CYS A 351 11.93 19.71 15.53
CA CYS A 351 13.31 20.08 15.21
C CYS A 351 13.48 20.59 13.76
N LEU A 352 12.48 20.40 12.91
CA LEU A 352 12.48 20.90 11.53
C LEU A 352 11.85 22.30 11.40
N LEU A 353 11.31 22.85 12.49
CA LEU A 353 10.74 24.20 12.48
C LEU A 353 11.83 25.24 12.19
N ASP A 354 11.45 26.24 11.40
CA ASP A 354 12.28 27.39 11.04
C ASP A 354 13.62 27.03 10.37
N THR A 355 13.70 25.83 9.78
CA THR A 355 14.83 25.37 8.98
C THR A 355 14.56 25.55 7.48
N ASP A 356 15.64 25.74 6.72
CA ASP A 356 15.64 25.65 5.26
C ASP A 356 16.25 24.30 4.79
N VAL A 357 16.15 24.02 3.49
CA VAL A 357 16.72 22.80 2.92
C VAL A 357 18.23 22.72 3.07
N SER A 358 18.94 23.87 3.00
CA SER A 358 20.40 23.94 3.17
C SER A 358 20.82 23.75 4.65
N GLY A 359 20.03 24.25 5.59
CA GLY A 359 20.21 23.97 7.01
C GLY A 359 20.08 22.49 7.37
N LEU A 360 19.22 21.75 6.68
CA LEU A 360 19.13 20.29 6.80
C LEU A 360 20.43 19.58 6.37
N GLU A 361 21.12 20.07 5.35
CA GLU A 361 22.42 19.52 4.92
C GLU A 361 23.51 19.77 5.94
N GLY A 362 23.56 20.96 6.51
CA GLY A 362 24.44 21.29 7.61
C GLY A 362 24.23 20.41 8.85
N ALA A 363 22.95 20.17 9.21
CA ALA A 363 22.59 19.27 10.30
C ALA A 363 22.99 17.81 10.02
N LEU A 364 22.98 17.39 8.76
CA LEU A 364 23.43 16.05 8.34
C LEU A 364 24.96 15.91 8.34
N ALA A 365 25.70 16.99 8.12
CA ALA A 365 27.17 16.98 7.98
C ALA A 365 27.92 17.06 9.29
N GLY A 366 27.34 17.64 10.33
CA GLY A 366 28.10 18.13 11.51
C GLY A 366 27.72 17.58 12.89
N SER A 367 26.71 16.74 13.07
CA SER A 367 26.25 16.38 14.42
C SER A 367 26.52 14.91 14.80
N ASP A 368 26.91 14.71 16.06
CA ASP A 368 27.03 13.38 16.69
C ASP A 368 25.65 12.83 16.98
N PRO A 369 25.30 11.59 16.54
CA PRO A 369 24.01 10.95 16.80
C PRO A 369 23.62 10.90 18.29
N ALA A 370 24.59 10.86 19.21
CA ALA A 370 24.33 10.87 20.64
C ALA A 370 23.86 12.25 21.15
N VAL A 371 24.36 13.33 20.54
CA VAL A 371 23.96 14.71 20.86
C VAL A 371 22.58 15.02 20.32
N ASP A 372 22.26 14.53 19.12
CA ASP A 372 20.95 14.70 18.51
C ASP A 372 19.84 13.94 19.28
N ALA A 373 20.13 12.74 19.74
CA ALA A 373 19.24 12.00 20.64
C ALA A 373 19.05 12.70 22.01
N GLY A 374 20.06 13.43 22.48
CA GLY A 374 20.01 14.27 23.70
C GLY A 374 19.09 15.48 23.55
N ARG A 375 19.07 16.11 22.37
CA ARG A 375 18.20 17.26 22.06
C ARG A 375 16.71 16.88 22.09
N LEU A 376 16.35 15.66 21.65
CA LEU A 376 14.97 15.15 21.77
C LEU A 376 14.52 14.94 23.22
N ARG A 377 15.47 14.68 24.14
CA ARG A 377 15.16 14.54 25.58
C ARG A 377 15.01 15.89 26.27
N ALA A 378 15.62 16.92 25.72
CA ALA A 378 15.62 18.28 26.28
C ALA A 378 14.55 19.21 25.69
N ALA A 379 13.81 18.77 24.68
CA ALA A 379 12.75 19.56 24.07
C ALA A 379 11.61 19.84 25.05
N PRO A 380 11.07 21.08 25.10
CA PRO A 380 10.02 21.43 26.05
C PRO A 380 8.76 20.56 25.83
N VAL A 381 8.19 20.11 26.93
CA VAL A 381 6.90 19.40 26.93
C VAL A 381 5.86 20.33 26.33
N VAL A 382 5.37 20.02 25.13
CA VAL A 382 4.23 20.72 24.56
C VAL A 382 3.03 20.45 25.49
N PRO A 383 2.35 21.47 26.02
CA PRO A 383 1.19 21.26 26.89
C PRO A 383 0.13 20.44 26.18
N ALA A 384 -0.59 19.62 26.98
CA ALA A 384 -1.60 18.67 26.52
C ALA A 384 -2.76 19.33 25.77
#